data_48cd162631607b3c2cac778e677ac279
#
_entry.id   48cd162631607b3c2cac778e677ac279
#
_cell.length_a   1.000
_cell.length_b   1.000
_cell.length_c   1.000
_cell.angle_alpha   90.00
_cell.angle_beta   90.00
_cell.angle_gamma   90.00
#
_symmetry.space_group_name_H-M   'P 1'
#
loop_
_entity.id
_entity.type
_entity.pdbx_description
1 polymer ?
#
loop_
_entity_poly.entity_id
_entity_poly.type
_entity_poly.pdbx_seq_one_letter_code
_entity_poly.pdbx_strand_id
1 'polypeptide(L)'
;AWACKLKKIPCLSIGHQAAVLNAAVPQPAHTDALGRAVLAHYAPSKHALSFHYLPYHKNIYTAIIRQELRLMPVTNAGHVTVYLPAFGDKQIIRLLELFPEVDWQVFSKHSKESYRVGNVFIQPINSKSFLTSMASASAVLCGAGFQTTAEALFLKKKLMVVPMRGQIEQQCNAAALAALGVQVLKSLKPKRREEVAAWIKHDQHIDLYFPDNAAEVVRTILTHPLLKEASNEATPVVAYKPFRKKLITRIFNPAGKKGRS
;
A
#
# COMPACT_ATOMS: atom_id res chain seq x y z
N ALA A 1 12.74 0.75 -15.42
CA ALA A 1 13.88 1.55 -14.91
C ALA A 1 15.24 0.95 -15.33
N TRP A 2 15.54 -0.32 -15.02
CA TRP A 2 16.83 -0.95 -15.37
C TRP A 2 17.11 -0.96 -16.86
N ALA A 3 16.12 -1.33 -17.71
CA ALA A 3 16.28 -1.28 -19.18
C ALA A 3 16.62 0.12 -19.68
N CYS A 4 15.97 1.15 -19.13
CA CYS A 4 16.26 2.54 -19.45
C CYS A 4 17.70 2.92 -19.04
N LYS A 5 18.10 2.54 -17.81
CA LYS A 5 19.45 2.78 -17.30
C LYS A 5 20.52 2.14 -18.19
N LEU A 6 20.34 0.87 -18.57
CA LEU A 6 21.28 0.13 -19.42
C LEU A 6 21.35 0.70 -20.84
N LYS A 7 20.22 1.13 -21.38
CA LYS A 7 20.14 1.71 -22.74
C LYS A 7 20.36 3.22 -22.76
N LYS A 8 20.65 3.85 -21.62
CA LYS A 8 20.80 5.31 -21.46
C LYS A 8 19.58 6.12 -21.92
N ILE A 9 18.38 5.53 -21.81
CA ILE A 9 17.11 6.20 -22.14
C ILE A 9 16.69 7.06 -20.96
N PRO A 10 16.30 8.34 -21.15
CA PRO A 10 15.71 9.15 -20.08
C PRO A 10 14.52 8.45 -19.44
N CYS A 11 14.45 8.48 -18.11
CA CYS A 11 13.41 7.78 -17.35
C CYS A 11 12.92 8.62 -16.19
N LEU A 12 11.62 8.92 -16.17
CA LEU A 12 10.90 9.51 -15.05
C LEU A 12 10.14 8.42 -14.32
N SER A 13 10.47 8.19 -13.06
CA SER A 13 9.75 7.25 -12.19
C SER A 13 8.53 7.94 -11.57
N ILE A 14 7.41 7.23 -11.53
CA ILE A 14 6.18 7.71 -10.90
C ILE A 14 5.69 6.66 -9.91
N GLY A 15 5.55 7.01 -8.64
CA GLY A 15 5.07 6.09 -7.63
C GLY A 15 5.48 6.45 -6.21
N HIS A 16 5.06 5.63 -5.25
CA HIS A 16 5.28 5.86 -3.83
C HIS A 16 6.73 5.59 -3.37
N GLN A 17 7.45 4.68 -4.03
CA GLN A 17 8.74 4.16 -3.55
C GLN A 17 9.82 5.25 -3.36
N ALA A 18 9.90 6.22 -4.27
CA ALA A 18 10.89 7.29 -4.15
C ALA A 18 10.57 8.24 -2.97
N ALA A 19 9.28 8.41 -2.61
CA ALA A 19 8.91 9.15 -1.42
C ALA A 19 9.38 8.45 -0.15
N VAL A 20 9.21 7.13 -0.05
CA VAL A 20 9.65 6.32 1.10
C VAL A 20 11.16 6.48 1.39
N LEU A 21 11.96 6.64 0.34
CA LEU A 21 13.41 6.82 0.46
C LEU A 21 13.84 8.27 0.75
N ASN A 22 12.93 9.23 0.66
CA ASN A 22 13.22 10.63 0.86
C ASN A 22 13.43 10.94 2.35
N ALA A 23 14.51 11.66 2.68
CA ALA A 23 14.87 12.01 4.07
C ALA A 23 13.86 12.94 4.74
N ALA A 24 13.07 13.70 3.97
CA ALA A 24 12.01 14.56 4.51
C ALA A 24 10.79 13.78 5.02
N VAL A 25 10.63 12.51 4.61
CA VAL A 25 9.55 11.64 5.05
C VAL A 25 9.93 10.98 6.38
N PRO A 26 9.03 10.91 7.38
CA PRO A 26 9.29 10.24 8.64
C PRO A 26 9.79 8.80 8.44
N GLN A 27 10.87 8.45 9.10
CA GLN A 27 11.52 7.15 8.97
C GLN A 27 11.33 6.31 10.25
N PRO A 28 11.32 4.97 10.16
CA PRO A 28 11.27 4.13 11.35
C PRO A 28 12.57 4.26 12.16
N ALA A 29 12.47 4.15 13.50
CA ALA A 29 13.61 4.25 14.42
C ALA A 29 14.73 3.21 14.13
N HIS A 30 14.35 2.05 13.63
CA HIS A 30 15.29 1.01 13.19
C HIS A 30 15.10 0.78 11.70
N THR A 31 16.11 1.11 10.93
CA THR A 31 16.11 0.94 9.47
C THR A 31 16.78 -0.36 9.09
N ASP A 32 16.09 -1.18 8.31
CA ASP A 32 16.70 -2.30 7.61
C ASP A 32 17.54 -1.77 6.43
N ALA A 33 18.86 -1.72 6.62
CA ALA A 33 19.79 -1.22 5.61
C ALA A 33 19.72 -2.05 4.32
N LEU A 34 19.55 -3.38 4.42
CA LEU A 34 19.40 -4.25 3.26
C LEU A 34 18.09 -3.98 2.53
N GLY A 35 16.97 -3.88 3.27
CA GLY A 35 15.67 -3.54 2.70
C GLY A 35 15.67 -2.18 2.01
N ARG A 36 16.33 -1.17 2.58
CA ARG A 36 16.51 0.14 1.94
C ARG A 36 17.33 0.06 0.67
N ALA A 37 18.44 -0.70 0.69
CA ALA A 37 19.27 -0.92 -0.50
C ALA A 37 18.47 -1.61 -1.61
N VAL A 38 17.71 -2.65 -1.29
CA VAL A 38 16.82 -3.33 -2.25
C VAL A 38 15.81 -2.34 -2.82
N LEU A 39 15.12 -1.56 -1.98
CA LEU A 39 14.14 -0.58 -2.42
C LEU A 39 14.77 0.50 -3.34
N ALA A 40 15.94 1.00 -2.98
CA ALA A 40 16.67 2.00 -3.77
C ALA A 40 17.11 1.48 -5.14
N HIS A 41 17.43 0.19 -5.24
CA HIS A 41 17.92 -0.42 -6.47
C HIS A 41 16.83 -1.15 -7.26
N TYR A 42 15.64 -1.33 -6.71
CA TYR A 42 14.54 -2.03 -7.38
C TYR A 42 14.12 -1.36 -8.69
N ALA A 43 13.95 -0.04 -8.67
CA ALA A 43 13.57 0.74 -9.85
C ALA A 43 14.40 2.04 -9.93
N PRO A 44 15.71 1.95 -10.25
CA PRO A 44 16.60 3.11 -10.22
C PRO A 44 16.19 4.14 -11.29
N SER A 45 15.88 5.35 -10.83
CA SER A 45 15.63 6.52 -11.69
C SER A 45 16.27 7.75 -11.06
N LYS A 46 16.86 8.62 -11.90
CA LYS A 46 17.40 9.91 -11.45
C LYS A 46 16.30 10.93 -11.16
N HIS A 47 15.16 10.79 -11.82
CA HIS A 47 14.03 11.68 -11.73
C HIS A 47 12.80 10.92 -11.27
N ALA A 48 12.14 11.42 -10.23
CA ALA A 48 10.95 10.79 -9.68
C ALA A 48 9.91 11.85 -9.29
N LEU A 49 8.66 11.56 -9.62
CA LEU A 49 7.48 12.18 -9.01
C LEU A 49 6.85 11.14 -8.09
N SER A 50 6.60 11.51 -6.87
CA SER A 50 6.19 10.53 -5.86
C SER A 50 4.92 10.97 -5.13
N PHE A 51 4.35 10.03 -4.38
CA PHE A 51 3.12 10.24 -3.59
C PHE A 51 3.35 9.84 -2.15
N HIS A 52 2.78 10.61 -1.21
CA HIS A 52 2.75 10.24 0.20
C HIS A 52 1.50 10.84 0.89
N TYR A 53 1.36 10.72 2.21
CA TYR A 53 0.25 11.29 2.96
C TYR A 53 0.27 12.82 2.96
N LEU A 54 1.47 13.41 2.99
CA LEU A 54 1.71 14.85 2.90
C LEU A 54 2.72 15.16 1.79
N PRO A 55 2.74 16.38 1.26
CA PRO A 55 3.73 16.82 0.29
C PRO A 55 5.05 17.20 0.99
N TYR A 56 5.75 16.20 1.53
CA TYR A 56 6.99 16.40 2.29
C TYR A 56 8.13 17.05 1.49
N HIS A 57 8.05 17.02 0.16
CA HIS A 57 9.03 17.63 -0.74
C HIS A 57 8.36 18.05 -2.04
N LYS A 58 8.94 19.00 -2.79
CA LYS A 58 8.39 19.55 -4.04
C LYS A 58 8.01 18.51 -5.11
N ASN A 59 8.66 17.34 -5.09
CA ASN A 59 8.38 16.22 -6.01
C ASN A 59 7.52 15.12 -5.37
N ILE A 60 6.97 15.36 -4.17
CA ILE A 60 6.11 14.43 -3.46
C ILE A 60 4.72 15.05 -3.36
N TYR A 61 3.78 14.48 -4.07
CA TYR A 61 2.36 14.86 -4.04
C TYR A 61 1.63 14.08 -2.95
N THR A 62 0.45 14.53 -2.58
CA THR A 62 -0.47 13.72 -1.77
C THR A 62 -0.98 12.52 -2.56
N ALA A 63 -1.50 11.50 -1.86
CA ALA A 63 -2.07 10.32 -2.49
C ALA A 63 -3.18 10.69 -3.49
N ILE A 64 -3.18 10.02 -4.64
CA ILE A 64 -4.31 10.10 -5.58
C ILE A 64 -5.39 9.14 -5.10
N ILE A 65 -6.52 9.70 -4.73
CA ILE A 65 -7.68 8.95 -4.27
C ILE A 65 -8.57 8.59 -5.46
N ARG A 66 -9.04 7.35 -5.51
CA ARG A 66 -9.93 6.86 -6.55
C ARG A 66 -11.20 7.70 -6.67
N GLN A 67 -11.62 7.99 -7.90
CA GLN A 67 -12.82 8.78 -8.15
C GLN A 67 -14.08 8.15 -7.55
N GLU A 68 -14.19 6.83 -7.61
CA GLU A 68 -15.29 6.08 -6.99
C GLU A 68 -15.44 6.43 -5.49
N LEU A 69 -14.31 6.49 -4.78
CA LEU A 69 -14.32 6.78 -3.35
C LEU A 69 -14.64 8.25 -3.06
N ARG A 70 -14.23 9.17 -3.95
CA ARG A 70 -14.57 10.61 -3.83
C ARG A 70 -16.06 10.87 -3.95
N LEU A 71 -16.77 10.05 -4.71
CA LEU A 71 -18.21 10.16 -4.96
C LEU A 71 -19.05 9.34 -3.96
N MET A 72 -18.43 8.54 -3.14
CA MET A 72 -19.12 7.63 -2.22
C MET A 72 -19.61 8.39 -0.98
N PRO A 73 -20.86 8.16 -0.53
CA PRO A 73 -21.33 8.72 0.71
C PRO A 73 -20.54 8.15 1.91
N VAL A 74 -20.04 9.02 2.75
CA VAL A 74 -19.34 8.63 3.99
C VAL A 74 -20.35 8.59 5.13
N THR A 75 -20.51 7.43 5.73
CA THR A 75 -21.45 7.21 6.84
C THR A 75 -20.76 6.49 8.00
N ASN A 76 -21.49 6.24 9.07
CA ASN A 76 -21.01 5.43 10.20
C ASN A 76 -22.09 4.41 10.58
N ALA A 77 -21.88 3.16 10.19
CA ALA A 77 -22.75 2.03 10.52
C ALA A 77 -22.29 1.25 11.77
N GLY A 78 -21.29 1.76 12.49
CA GLY A 78 -20.81 1.20 13.76
C GLY A 78 -19.78 0.08 13.64
N HIS A 79 -19.64 -0.59 12.49
CA HIS A 79 -18.68 -1.68 12.33
C HIS A 79 -17.24 -1.19 12.11
N VAL A 80 -16.28 -2.09 12.29
CA VAL A 80 -14.87 -1.88 11.94
C VAL A 80 -14.51 -2.69 10.70
N THR A 81 -14.02 -2.02 9.66
CA THR A 81 -13.51 -2.70 8.45
C THR A 81 -12.07 -3.15 8.67
N VAL A 82 -11.80 -4.44 8.40
CA VAL A 82 -10.48 -5.04 8.61
C VAL A 82 -9.90 -5.58 7.30
N TYR A 83 -8.66 -5.16 6.98
CA TYR A 83 -7.93 -5.64 5.82
C TYR A 83 -6.46 -5.93 6.16
N LEU A 84 -6.16 -7.19 6.46
CA LEU A 84 -4.85 -7.65 6.93
C LEU A 84 -4.35 -8.83 6.09
N PRO A 85 -4.05 -8.62 4.80
CA PRO A 85 -3.76 -9.71 3.84
C PRO A 85 -2.48 -10.49 4.14
N ALA A 86 -1.63 -10.00 5.04
CA ALA A 86 -0.41 -10.69 5.48
C ALA A 86 -0.67 -11.72 6.59
N PHE A 87 -1.90 -11.76 7.13
CA PHE A 87 -2.26 -12.60 8.27
C PHE A 87 -3.36 -13.58 7.87
N GLY A 88 -3.29 -14.80 8.39
CA GLY A 88 -4.33 -15.79 8.20
C GLY A 88 -5.57 -15.52 9.05
N ASP A 89 -6.74 -15.94 8.57
CA ASP A 89 -8.04 -15.68 9.21
C ASP A 89 -8.08 -16.12 10.67
N LYS A 90 -7.56 -17.31 10.99
CA LYS A 90 -7.49 -17.81 12.37
C LYS A 90 -6.73 -16.88 13.32
N GLN A 91 -5.67 -16.23 12.82
CA GLN A 91 -4.89 -15.29 13.62
C GLN A 91 -5.63 -13.99 13.85
N ILE A 92 -6.35 -13.51 12.83
CA ILE A 92 -7.18 -12.30 12.91
C ILE A 92 -8.34 -12.54 13.90
N ILE A 93 -9.10 -13.61 13.70
CA ILE A 93 -10.23 -13.99 14.56
C ILE A 93 -9.79 -14.07 16.02
N ARG A 94 -8.70 -14.79 16.32
CA ARG A 94 -8.20 -14.97 17.69
C ARG A 94 -7.97 -13.66 18.47
N LEU A 95 -7.63 -12.57 17.80
CA LEU A 95 -7.49 -11.26 18.43
C LEU A 95 -8.83 -10.54 18.52
N LEU A 96 -9.62 -10.56 17.44
CA LEU A 96 -10.84 -9.76 17.34
C LEU A 96 -11.99 -10.28 18.18
N GLU A 97 -12.08 -11.60 18.41
CA GLU A 97 -13.04 -12.22 19.34
C GLU A 97 -12.91 -11.73 20.80
N LEU A 98 -11.77 -11.16 21.17
CA LEU A 98 -11.57 -10.57 22.50
C LEU A 98 -12.39 -9.28 22.73
N PHE A 99 -13.08 -8.78 21.70
CA PHE A 99 -13.88 -7.55 21.71
C PHE A 99 -15.29 -7.83 21.18
N PRO A 100 -16.10 -8.57 21.94
CA PRO A 100 -17.42 -9.05 21.47
C PRO A 100 -18.41 -7.91 21.19
N GLU A 101 -18.18 -6.72 21.73
CA GLU A 101 -18.98 -5.51 21.51
C GLU A 101 -18.77 -4.84 20.16
N VAL A 102 -17.75 -5.25 19.40
CA VAL A 102 -17.39 -4.66 18.09
C VAL A 102 -17.82 -5.58 16.95
N ASP A 103 -18.55 -5.08 15.97
CA ASP A 103 -18.80 -5.82 14.72
C ASP A 103 -17.60 -5.66 13.77
N TRP A 104 -16.90 -6.77 13.50
CA TRP A 104 -15.70 -6.78 12.67
C TRP A 104 -16.02 -7.32 11.27
N GLN A 105 -15.81 -6.53 10.23
CA GLN A 105 -15.94 -6.94 8.84
C GLN A 105 -14.56 -7.15 8.22
N VAL A 106 -14.15 -8.40 8.10
CA VAL A 106 -12.80 -8.80 7.67
C VAL A 106 -12.81 -9.19 6.20
N PHE A 107 -12.02 -8.50 5.40
CA PHE A 107 -11.79 -8.84 3.99
C PHE A 107 -10.55 -9.71 3.87
N SER A 108 -10.76 -11.00 3.58
CA SER A 108 -9.70 -12.01 3.54
C SER A 108 -9.34 -12.41 2.11
N LYS A 109 -8.03 -12.48 1.84
CA LYS A 109 -7.53 -13.07 0.59
C LYS A 109 -7.42 -14.60 0.66
N HIS A 110 -7.58 -15.18 1.85
CA HIS A 110 -7.43 -16.61 2.09
C HIS A 110 -8.75 -17.35 2.02
N SER A 111 -9.86 -16.66 2.24
CA SER A 111 -11.20 -17.23 2.21
C SER A 111 -11.85 -17.08 0.85
N LYS A 112 -12.50 -18.13 0.37
CA LYS A 112 -13.28 -18.13 -0.88
C LYS A 112 -14.78 -17.88 -0.64
N GLU A 113 -15.24 -18.12 0.58
CA GLU A 113 -16.63 -18.00 1.01
C GLU A 113 -16.72 -17.10 2.25
N SER A 114 -17.89 -16.51 2.43
CA SER A 114 -18.16 -15.71 3.63
C SER A 114 -18.61 -16.61 4.77
N TYR A 115 -18.12 -16.33 5.97
CA TYR A 115 -18.53 -17.01 7.19
C TYR A 115 -18.40 -16.10 8.41
N ARG A 116 -19.04 -16.44 9.50
CA ARG A 116 -18.99 -15.67 10.74
C ARG A 116 -18.53 -16.55 11.91
N VAL A 117 -17.69 -15.98 12.74
CA VAL A 117 -17.27 -16.55 14.03
C VAL A 117 -17.52 -15.48 15.07
N GLY A 118 -18.52 -15.70 15.93
CA GLY A 118 -18.95 -14.69 16.90
C GLY A 118 -19.29 -13.36 16.24
N ASN A 119 -18.62 -12.32 16.66
CA ASN A 119 -18.74 -10.95 16.15
C ASN A 119 -17.81 -10.64 14.95
N VAL A 120 -17.10 -11.63 14.43
CA VAL A 120 -16.16 -11.46 13.30
C VAL A 120 -16.77 -12.06 12.03
N PHE A 121 -17.07 -11.21 11.06
CA PHE A 121 -17.55 -11.61 9.75
C PHE A 121 -16.40 -11.61 8.74
N ILE A 122 -16.02 -12.80 8.27
CA ILE A 122 -14.99 -13.01 7.25
C ILE A 122 -15.65 -13.06 5.87
N GLN A 123 -15.10 -12.35 4.92
CA GLN A 123 -15.59 -12.35 3.54
C GLN A 123 -14.42 -12.28 2.53
N PRO A 124 -14.59 -12.88 1.33
CA PRO A 124 -13.61 -12.77 0.26
C PRO A 124 -13.37 -11.30 -0.14
N ILE A 125 -12.15 -10.99 -0.60
CA ILE A 125 -11.84 -9.66 -1.11
C ILE A 125 -12.65 -9.39 -2.37
N ASN A 126 -13.44 -8.33 -2.32
CA ASN A 126 -14.11 -7.74 -3.46
C ASN A 126 -13.96 -6.21 -3.38
N SER A 127 -13.51 -5.59 -4.46
CA SER A 127 -13.20 -4.16 -4.45
C SER A 127 -14.41 -3.30 -4.07
N LYS A 128 -15.59 -3.58 -4.64
CA LYS A 128 -16.81 -2.80 -4.39
C LYS A 128 -17.28 -2.94 -2.95
N SER A 129 -17.40 -4.16 -2.43
CA SER A 129 -17.86 -4.41 -1.06
C SER A 129 -16.85 -3.87 -0.03
N PHE A 130 -15.53 -3.96 -0.32
CA PHE A 130 -14.49 -3.39 0.53
C PHE A 130 -14.61 -1.87 0.64
N LEU A 131 -14.75 -1.16 -0.50
CA LEU A 131 -14.89 0.30 -0.49
C LEU A 131 -16.17 0.73 0.21
N THR A 132 -17.29 0.04 -0.04
CA THR A 132 -18.58 0.31 0.64
C THR A 132 -18.45 0.11 2.14
N SER A 133 -17.86 -1.00 2.60
CA SER A 133 -17.61 -1.24 4.01
C SER A 133 -16.71 -0.17 4.62
N MET A 134 -15.60 0.20 3.96
CA MET A 134 -14.69 1.24 4.44
C MET A 134 -15.38 2.61 4.54
N ALA A 135 -16.21 2.97 3.56
CA ALA A 135 -16.93 4.25 3.55
C ALA A 135 -17.98 4.33 4.66
N SER A 136 -18.59 3.21 5.05
CA SER A 136 -19.61 3.13 6.11
C SER A 136 -19.08 2.69 7.47
N ALA A 137 -17.79 2.37 7.61
CA ALA A 137 -17.19 1.94 8.87
C ALA A 137 -17.09 3.08 9.90
N SER A 138 -17.07 2.74 11.17
CA SER A 138 -16.65 3.62 12.28
C SER A 138 -15.11 3.76 12.31
N ALA A 139 -14.41 2.68 11.97
CA ALA A 139 -12.95 2.62 12.00
C ALA A 139 -12.41 1.60 10.98
N VAL A 140 -11.11 1.70 10.68
CA VAL A 140 -10.39 0.79 9.78
C VAL A 140 -9.16 0.22 10.50
N LEU A 141 -9.02 -1.11 10.47
CA LEU A 141 -7.83 -1.84 10.91
C LEU A 141 -7.19 -2.51 9.71
N CYS A 142 -6.00 -2.08 9.29
CA CYS A 142 -5.40 -2.64 8.07
C CYS A 142 -3.87 -2.78 8.17
N GLY A 143 -3.26 -3.37 7.14
CA GLY A 143 -1.82 -3.29 6.95
C GLY A 143 -1.38 -1.85 6.65
N ALA A 144 -0.09 -1.55 6.82
CA ALA A 144 0.44 -0.21 6.51
C ALA A 144 0.74 -0.01 5.00
N GLY A 145 -0.13 -0.55 4.14
CA GLY A 145 -0.07 -0.32 2.69
C GLY A 145 -0.54 1.10 2.35
N PHE A 146 0.22 1.79 1.50
CA PHE A 146 0.01 3.22 1.22
C PHE A 146 -1.41 3.56 0.77
N GLN A 147 -1.94 2.86 -0.26
CA GLN A 147 -3.21 3.21 -0.87
C GLN A 147 -4.40 3.05 0.11
N THR A 148 -4.51 1.91 0.77
CA THR A 148 -5.61 1.63 1.71
C THR A 148 -5.62 2.62 2.89
N THR A 149 -4.45 2.94 3.42
CA THR A 149 -4.35 3.87 4.55
C THR A 149 -4.65 5.32 4.14
N ALA A 150 -4.20 5.74 2.94
CA ALA A 150 -4.54 7.05 2.39
C ALA A 150 -6.06 7.19 2.13
N GLU A 151 -6.69 6.14 1.63
CA GLU A 151 -8.15 6.10 1.40
C GLU A 151 -8.94 6.14 2.71
N ALA A 152 -8.50 5.42 3.74
CA ALA A 152 -9.12 5.48 5.07
C ALA A 152 -9.00 6.88 5.68
N LEU A 153 -7.84 7.53 5.55
CA LEU A 153 -7.62 8.92 6.00
C LEU A 153 -8.45 9.93 5.20
N PHE A 154 -8.55 9.75 3.88
CA PHE A 154 -9.44 10.57 3.04
C PHE A 154 -10.89 10.51 3.49
N LEU A 155 -11.38 9.32 3.84
CA LEU A 155 -12.73 9.11 4.39
C LEU A 155 -12.86 9.55 5.86
N LYS A 156 -11.81 10.12 6.45
CA LYS A 156 -11.75 10.55 7.86
C LYS A 156 -12.09 9.44 8.85
N LYS A 157 -11.73 8.19 8.50
CA LYS A 157 -11.97 7.05 9.37
C LYS A 157 -10.89 6.95 10.44
N LYS A 158 -11.29 6.60 11.65
CA LYS A 158 -10.35 6.19 12.69
C LYS A 158 -9.51 5.02 12.17
N LEU A 159 -8.20 5.10 12.30
CA LEU A 159 -7.27 4.18 11.65
C LEU A 159 -6.30 3.56 12.65
N MET A 160 -6.15 2.23 12.58
CA MET A 160 -5.04 1.49 13.18
C MET A 160 -4.35 0.66 12.11
N VAL A 161 -3.02 0.63 12.15
CA VAL A 161 -2.25 -0.15 11.17
C VAL A 161 -1.35 -1.20 11.81
N VAL A 162 -1.18 -2.33 11.10
CA VAL A 162 -0.28 -3.41 11.47
C VAL A 162 0.74 -3.61 10.36
N PRO A 163 1.93 -3.01 10.43
CA PRO A 163 2.94 -3.13 9.38
C PRO A 163 3.46 -4.56 9.30
N MET A 164 3.67 -5.04 8.07
CA MET A 164 4.25 -6.35 7.82
C MET A 164 5.73 -6.37 8.21
N ARG A 165 6.15 -7.40 8.93
CA ARG A 165 7.57 -7.60 9.26
C ARG A 165 8.39 -7.83 7.99
N GLY A 166 9.58 -7.23 7.94
CA GLY A 166 10.50 -7.38 6.82
C GLY A 166 10.09 -6.66 5.54
N GLN A 167 8.99 -5.89 5.56
CA GLN A 167 8.61 -5.03 4.45
C GLN A 167 8.90 -3.56 4.78
N ILE A 168 10.02 -3.06 4.27
CA ILE A 168 10.53 -1.73 4.58
C ILE A 168 9.53 -0.61 4.21
N GLU A 169 8.82 -0.74 3.08
CA GLU A 169 7.81 0.23 2.67
C GLU A 169 6.72 0.39 3.73
N GLN A 170 6.15 -0.73 4.24
CA GLN A 170 5.12 -0.65 5.27
C GLN A 170 5.66 -0.13 6.61
N GLN A 171 6.91 -0.39 6.93
CA GLN A 171 7.53 0.15 8.14
C GLN A 171 7.72 1.67 8.05
N CYS A 172 8.13 2.17 6.89
CA CYS A 172 8.22 3.62 6.64
C CYS A 172 6.83 4.28 6.63
N ASN A 173 5.85 3.64 5.98
CA ASN A 173 4.47 4.12 6.00
C ASN A 173 3.91 4.18 7.43
N ALA A 174 4.17 3.15 8.24
CA ALA A 174 3.76 3.13 9.64
C ALA A 174 4.43 4.24 10.47
N ALA A 175 5.71 4.55 10.21
CA ALA A 175 6.40 5.65 10.86
C ALA A 175 5.77 7.01 10.50
N ALA A 176 5.47 7.22 9.21
CA ALA A 176 4.79 8.43 8.77
C ALA A 176 3.36 8.54 9.32
N LEU A 177 2.62 7.43 9.37
CA LEU A 177 1.29 7.38 9.97
C LEU A 177 1.33 7.64 11.49
N ALA A 178 2.32 7.09 12.20
CA ALA A 178 2.52 7.37 13.62
C ALA A 178 2.80 8.86 13.88
N ALA A 179 3.59 9.50 13.02
CA ALA A 179 3.85 10.94 13.10
C ALA A 179 2.58 11.80 12.87
N LEU A 180 1.58 11.25 12.18
CA LEU A 180 0.26 11.85 11.99
C LEU A 180 -0.74 11.50 13.12
N GLY A 181 -0.34 10.71 14.12
CA GLY A 181 -1.19 10.30 15.22
C GLY A 181 -1.96 9.00 14.99
N VAL A 182 -1.67 8.25 13.91
CA VAL A 182 -2.28 6.93 13.68
C VAL A 182 -1.68 5.90 14.62
N GLN A 183 -2.53 5.09 15.24
CA GLN A 183 -2.10 3.99 16.10
C GLN A 183 -1.42 2.88 15.28
N VAL A 184 -0.21 2.49 15.69
CA VAL A 184 0.55 1.41 15.05
C VAL A 184 0.63 0.21 15.99
N LEU A 185 0.01 -0.91 15.59
CA LEU A 185 0.04 -2.16 16.33
C LEU A 185 1.20 -3.03 15.84
N LYS A 186 2.11 -3.42 16.72
CA LYS A 186 3.32 -4.18 16.34
C LYS A 186 3.05 -5.62 15.89
N SER A 187 1.91 -6.21 16.26
CA SER A 187 1.53 -7.60 15.90
C SER A 187 0.08 -7.90 16.28
N LEU A 188 -0.53 -8.92 15.67
CA LEU A 188 -1.87 -9.44 16.01
C LEU A 188 -1.84 -10.50 17.12
N LYS A 189 -0.97 -10.36 18.11
CA LYS A 189 -0.95 -11.32 19.24
C LYS A 189 -1.95 -10.90 20.31
N PRO A 190 -2.64 -11.84 20.99
CA PRO A 190 -3.60 -11.54 22.08
C PRO A 190 -3.05 -10.63 23.18
N LYS A 191 -1.74 -10.69 23.45
CA LYS A 191 -1.08 -9.79 24.41
C LYS A 191 -1.15 -8.29 24.06
N ARG A 192 -1.61 -7.96 22.84
CA ARG A 192 -1.83 -6.58 22.37
C ARG A 192 -3.28 -6.12 22.54
N ARG A 193 -4.11 -6.89 23.25
CA ARG A 193 -5.52 -6.56 23.46
C ARG A 193 -5.74 -5.17 24.05
N GLU A 194 -4.89 -4.75 24.98
CA GLU A 194 -5.02 -3.44 25.64
C GLU A 194 -4.80 -2.28 24.68
N GLU A 195 -3.84 -2.43 23.74
CA GLU A 195 -3.60 -1.42 22.69
C GLU A 195 -4.80 -1.28 21.75
N VAL A 196 -5.43 -2.41 21.39
CA VAL A 196 -6.65 -2.43 20.56
C VAL A 196 -7.84 -1.87 21.36
N ALA A 197 -8.01 -2.25 22.63
CA ALA A 197 -9.05 -1.73 23.51
C ALA A 197 -8.97 -0.21 23.68
N ALA A 198 -7.75 0.30 23.89
CA ALA A 198 -7.49 1.73 23.99
C ALA A 198 -7.85 2.45 22.69
N TRP A 199 -7.46 1.87 21.54
CA TRP A 199 -7.82 2.44 20.23
C TRP A 199 -9.32 2.43 19.98
N ILE A 200 -10.06 1.37 20.32
CA ILE A 200 -11.52 1.31 20.16
C ILE A 200 -12.20 2.46 20.92
N LYS A 201 -11.72 2.75 22.13
CA LYS A 201 -12.30 3.79 23.00
C LYS A 201 -11.85 5.21 22.68
N HIS A 202 -10.67 5.36 22.07
CA HIS A 202 -10.10 6.68 21.80
C HIS A 202 -10.73 7.31 20.57
N ASP A 203 -11.15 8.57 20.70
CA ASP A 203 -11.54 9.37 19.55
C ASP A 203 -10.29 9.88 18.82
N GLN A 204 -10.06 9.37 17.63
CA GLN A 204 -8.98 9.79 16.78
C GLN A 204 -9.53 10.63 15.63
N HIS A 205 -9.10 11.87 15.55
CA HIS A 205 -9.41 12.73 14.42
C HIS A 205 -8.12 13.16 13.74
N ILE A 206 -7.96 12.75 12.49
CA ILE A 206 -6.83 13.15 11.62
C ILE A 206 -7.41 13.83 10.40
N ASP A 207 -7.22 15.13 10.31
CA ASP A 207 -7.71 15.91 9.18
C ASP A 207 -6.59 16.13 8.16
N LEU A 208 -6.64 15.33 7.10
CA LEU A 208 -5.75 15.46 5.95
C LEU A 208 -6.55 15.83 4.72
N TYR A 209 -5.99 16.73 3.94
CA TYR A 209 -6.56 17.15 2.67
C TYR A 209 -5.89 16.40 1.51
N PHE A 210 -6.69 15.69 0.72
CA PHE A 210 -6.26 15.00 -0.49
C PHE A 210 -6.99 15.64 -1.69
N PRO A 211 -6.37 16.63 -2.36
CA PRO A 211 -6.96 17.27 -3.52
C PRO A 211 -7.18 16.29 -4.67
N ASP A 212 -8.11 16.60 -5.56
CA ASP A 212 -8.24 15.88 -6.83
C ASP A 212 -7.25 16.46 -7.85
N ASN A 213 -5.99 16.07 -7.69
CA ASN A 213 -4.86 16.60 -8.45
C ASN A 213 -4.33 15.64 -9.53
N ALA A 214 -5.05 14.57 -9.85
CA ALA A 214 -4.61 13.58 -10.83
C ALA A 214 -4.31 14.21 -12.19
N ALA A 215 -5.18 15.10 -12.67
CA ALA A 215 -5.01 15.81 -13.94
C ALA A 215 -3.77 16.74 -13.91
N GLU A 216 -3.52 17.42 -12.80
CA GLU A 216 -2.34 18.27 -12.61
C GLU A 216 -1.05 17.45 -12.64
N VAL A 217 -1.02 16.34 -11.93
CA VAL A 217 0.13 15.42 -11.93
C VAL A 217 0.40 14.89 -13.33
N VAL A 218 -0.63 14.46 -14.07
CA VAL A 218 -0.49 14.03 -15.46
C VAL A 218 0.09 15.16 -16.33
N ARG A 219 -0.42 16.38 -16.20
CA ARG A 219 0.11 17.54 -16.93
C ARG A 219 1.60 17.76 -16.59
N THR A 220 1.97 17.71 -15.31
CA THR A 220 3.37 17.84 -14.88
C THR A 220 4.25 16.77 -15.48
N ILE A 221 3.78 15.53 -15.59
CA ILE A 221 4.48 14.43 -16.24
C ILE A 221 4.70 14.76 -17.73
N LEU A 222 3.64 15.10 -18.44
CA LEU A 222 3.68 15.36 -19.89
C LEU A 222 4.53 16.58 -20.24
N THR A 223 4.63 17.55 -19.36
CA THR A 223 5.45 18.77 -19.56
C THR A 223 6.86 18.66 -18.98
N HIS A 224 7.21 17.53 -18.37
CA HIS A 224 8.52 17.34 -17.76
C HIS A 224 9.65 17.48 -18.79
N PRO A 225 10.72 18.25 -18.52
CA PRO A 225 11.81 18.51 -19.48
C PRO A 225 12.40 17.25 -20.09
N LEU A 226 12.58 16.19 -19.32
CA LEU A 226 13.06 14.88 -19.79
C LEU A 226 12.23 14.28 -20.92
N LEU A 227 10.91 14.50 -20.92
CA LEU A 227 10.04 13.95 -21.96
C LEU A 227 10.04 14.85 -23.20
N LYS A 228 10.27 16.17 -23.05
CA LYS A 228 10.41 17.09 -24.15
C LYS A 228 11.70 16.83 -24.94
N GLU A 229 12.81 16.58 -24.28
CA GLU A 229 14.08 16.22 -24.92
C GLU A 229 13.96 14.90 -25.68
N ALA A 230 13.32 13.89 -25.11
CA ALA A 230 13.09 12.59 -25.75
C ALA A 230 12.16 12.66 -26.98
N SER A 231 11.25 13.64 -27.05
CA SER A 231 10.37 13.81 -28.24
C SER A 231 11.05 14.51 -29.41
N ASN A 232 12.12 15.27 -29.17
CA ASN A 232 12.90 15.95 -30.21
C ASN A 232 13.95 15.03 -30.83
N GLU A 233 14.38 13.98 -30.14
CA GLU A 233 15.16 12.91 -30.72
C GLU A 233 14.17 11.87 -31.25
N ALA A 234 13.96 11.85 -32.58
CA ALA A 234 13.12 10.86 -33.26
C ALA A 234 13.63 9.44 -32.94
N THR A 235 13.16 8.89 -31.83
CA THR A 235 13.49 7.53 -31.45
C THR A 235 12.71 6.61 -32.38
N PRO A 236 13.36 5.75 -33.19
CA PRO A 236 12.64 4.82 -34.05
C PRO A 236 11.74 3.95 -33.12
N VAL A 237 10.47 3.89 -33.48
CA VAL A 237 9.51 2.99 -32.81
C VAL A 237 10.09 1.58 -32.89
N VAL A 238 10.71 1.10 -31.84
CA VAL A 238 11.19 -0.27 -31.75
C VAL A 238 9.95 -1.15 -31.72
N ALA A 239 9.62 -1.73 -32.88
CA ALA A 239 8.54 -2.70 -32.99
C ALA A 239 8.75 -3.76 -31.92
N TYR A 240 7.75 -3.95 -31.05
CA TYR A 240 7.73 -4.97 -30.01
C TYR A 240 7.91 -6.35 -30.68
N LYS A 241 9.11 -6.94 -30.57
CA LYS A 241 9.31 -8.36 -30.89
C LYS A 241 8.93 -9.17 -29.65
N PRO A 242 7.89 -9.99 -29.71
CA PRO A 242 7.51 -10.80 -28.55
C PRO A 242 8.67 -11.71 -28.15
N PHE A 243 8.97 -11.72 -26.86
CA PHE A 243 10.04 -12.52 -26.28
C PHE A 243 9.78 -14.01 -26.60
N ARG A 244 10.66 -14.66 -27.36
CA ARG A 244 10.50 -16.08 -27.71
C ARG A 244 10.52 -16.90 -26.43
N LYS A 245 9.44 -17.64 -26.17
CA LYS A 245 9.24 -18.55 -25.01
C LYS A 245 10.37 -19.55 -24.71
N LYS A 246 11.32 -19.72 -25.62
CA LYS A 246 12.42 -20.72 -25.50
C LYS A 246 13.45 -20.42 -24.40
N LEU A 247 13.54 -19.19 -23.86
CA LEU A 247 14.54 -18.88 -22.84
C LEU A 247 14.07 -19.21 -21.40
N ILE A 248 12.77 -19.15 -21.15
CA ILE A 248 12.20 -19.38 -19.81
C ILE A 248 12.27 -20.86 -19.43
N THR A 249 12.15 -21.79 -20.37
CA THR A 249 12.21 -23.24 -20.11
C THR A 249 13.60 -23.71 -19.65
N ARG A 250 14.68 -22.98 -19.97
CA ARG A 250 16.04 -23.35 -19.52
C ARG A 250 16.36 -22.90 -18.10
N ILE A 251 15.69 -21.88 -17.59
CA ILE A 251 15.98 -21.33 -16.25
C ILE A 251 15.19 -22.08 -15.16
N PHE A 252 14.03 -22.64 -15.50
CA PHE A 252 13.12 -23.28 -14.53
C PHE A 252 13.03 -24.81 -14.63
N ASN A 253 13.88 -25.47 -15.44
CA ASN A 253 13.96 -26.91 -15.48
C ASN A 253 15.42 -27.37 -15.32
N PRO A 254 15.95 -27.44 -14.08
CA PRO A 254 17.27 -27.99 -13.86
C PRO A 254 17.23 -29.52 -13.98
N ALA A 255 17.74 -30.01 -15.08
CA ALA A 255 18.38 -31.31 -15.26
C ALA A 255 17.61 -32.55 -14.83
N GLY A 256 17.13 -33.28 -15.82
CA GLY A 256 16.89 -34.70 -15.72
C GLY A 256 18.14 -35.44 -15.18
N LYS A 257 18.03 -36.00 -14.00
CA LYS A 257 18.97 -37.06 -13.57
C LYS A 257 18.74 -38.27 -14.46
N LYS A 258 19.73 -38.55 -15.33
CA LYS A 258 19.85 -39.87 -15.96
C LYS A 258 20.06 -40.90 -14.88
N GLY A 259 19.10 -41.82 -14.70
CA GLY A 259 19.29 -43.06 -14.03
C GLY A 259 20.27 -43.90 -14.85
N ARG A 260 21.28 -44.40 -14.22
CA ARG A 260 22.02 -45.60 -14.67
C ARG A 260 21.47 -46.80 -13.92
N SER A 261 21.21 -47.80 -14.74
CA SER A 261 20.86 -49.18 -14.41
C SER A 261 21.49 -49.74 -13.18
#